data_68b1d413371ed807695c976522628818
#
_entry.id   68b1d413371ed807695c976522628818
#
_cell.length_a   1.000
_cell.length_b   1.000
_cell.length_c   1.000
_cell.angle_alpha   90.00
_cell.angle_beta   90.00
_cell.angle_gamma   90.00
#
_symmetry.space_group_name_H-M   'P 1'
#
loop_
_entity.id
_entity.type
_entity.pdbx_description
1 polymer ?
#
loop_
_entity_poly.entity_id
_entity_poly.type
_entity_poly.pdbx_seq_one_letter_code
_entity_poly.pdbx_strand_id
1 'polypeptide(L)'
;MIGSLFAGISGLNVNSKALTVIGDNIANVNTTAFKSNRPSFANILSQSLAGTGSNEIGRGVEFWGTTPLWSQGSVENTASPTDMAINGAGFFVLRDNANSEFYTRAGDFTFDRDGYLVNPDGL
;
A
#
# COMPACT_ATOMS: atom_id res chain seq x y z
N MET A 1 5.02 -15.03 -33.45
CA MET A 1 5.97 -13.94 -33.13
C MET A 1 5.30 -12.71 -32.50
N ILE A 2 4.13 -12.27 -32.96
CA ILE A 2 3.43 -11.10 -32.39
C ILE A 2 3.00 -11.35 -30.94
N GLY A 3 2.51 -12.53 -30.60
CA GLY A 3 2.09 -12.88 -29.24
C GLY A 3 3.21 -12.83 -28.19
N SER A 4 4.41 -13.28 -28.56
CA SER A 4 5.58 -13.20 -27.66
C SER A 4 6.04 -11.75 -27.41
N LEU A 5 5.89 -10.90 -28.43
CA LEU A 5 6.19 -9.47 -28.30
C LEU A 5 5.20 -8.79 -27.32
N PHE A 6 3.90 -9.06 -27.45
CA PHE A 6 2.89 -8.55 -26.53
C PHE A 6 3.09 -9.06 -25.10
N ALA A 7 3.46 -10.33 -24.92
CA ALA A 7 3.80 -10.86 -23.60
C ALA A 7 5.02 -10.15 -22.99
N GLY A 8 6.04 -9.86 -23.80
CA GLY A 8 7.20 -9.07 -23.37
C GLY A 8 6.84 -7.64 -22.96
N ILE A 9 5.99 -6.96 -23.75
CA ILE A 9 5.52 -5.61 -23.45
C ILE A 9 4.69 -5.59 -22.16
N SER A 10 3.79 -6.59 -21.97
CA SER A 10 3.03 -6.70 -20.72
C SER A 10 3.93 -6.86 -19.51
N GLY A 11 4.98 -7.69 -19.62
CA GLY A 11 5.97 -7.87 -18.57
C GLY A 11 6.72 -6.59 -18.22
N LEU A 12 7.14 -5.80 -19.22
CA LEU A 12 7.79 -4.51 -19.00
C LEU A 12 6.87 -3.51 -18.31
N ASN A 13 5.62 -3.42 -18.76
CA ASN A 13 4.61 -2.53 -18.18
C ASN A 13 4.33 -2.87 -16.71
N VAL A 14 4.19 -4.13 -16.40
CA VAL A 14 3.94 -4.62 -15.04
C VAL A 14 5.15 -4.36 -14.13
N ASN A 15 6.37 -4.59 -14.62
CA ASN A 15 7.59 -4.27 -13.87
C ASN A 15 7.74 -2.77 -13.63
N SER A 16 7.34 -1.92 -14.59
CA SER A 16 7.30 -0.47 -14.38
C SER A 16 6.35 -0.07 -13.26
N LYS A 17 5.16 -0.67 -13.19
CA LYS A 17 4.21 -0.46 -12.09
C LYS A 17 4.76 -0.97 -10.75
N ALA A 18 5.45 -2.11 -10.74
CA ALA A 18 6.12 -2.61 -9.55
C ALA A 18 7.17 -1.63 -9.03
N LEU A 19 7.99 -1.06 -9.91
CA LEU A 19 8.97 -0.04 -9.56
C LEU A 19 8.31 1.22 -8.98
N THR A 20 7.15 1.62 -9.50
CA THR A 20 6.38 2.74 -8.93
C THR A 20 5.96 2.46 -7.49
N VAL A 21 5.45 1.27 -7.20
CA VAL A 21 5.06 0.87 -5.83
C VAL A 21 6.28 0.84 -4.90
N ILE A 22 7.40 0.31 -5.36
CA ILE A 22 8.66 0.30 -4.60
C ILE A 22 9.15 1.73 -4.35
N GLY A 23 9.08 2.60 -5.36
CA GLY A 23 9.42 4.01 -5.23
C GLY A 23 8.58 4.73 -4.20
N ASP A 24 7.27 4.48 -4.17
CA ASP A 24 6.36 5.00 -3.16
C ASP A 24 6.71 4.51 -1.75
N ASN A 25 7.01 3.22 -1.59
CA ASN A 25 7.47 2.67 -0.32
C ASN A 25 8.77 3.33 0.17
N ILE A 26 9.71 3.60 -0.73
CA ILE A 26 10.98 4.26 -0.39
C ILE A 26 10.73 5.73 -0.04
N ALA A 27 9.89 6.42 -0.80
CA ALA A 27 9.56 7.82 -0.53
C ALA A 27 8.94 8.01 0.85
N ASN A 28 8.15 7.03 1.31
CA ASN A 28 7.44 7.06 2.58
C ASN A 28 8.15 6.30 3.72
N VAL A 29 9.43 5.94 3.56
CA VAL A 29 10.17 5.16 4.58
C VAL A 29 10.22 5.86 5.95
N ASN A 30 10.21 7.20 5.97
CA ASN A 30 10.22 8.03 7.17
C ASN A 30 8.83 8.59 7.54
N THR A 31 7.78 8.19 6.84
CA THR A 31 6.42 8.64 7.15
C THR A 31 5.86 7.85 8.32
N THR A 32 5.42 8.54 9.37
CA THR A 32 4.84 7.93 10.58
C THR A 32 3.62 7.08 10.22
N ALA A 33 3.60 5.86 10.74
CA ALA A 33 2.52 4.87 10.53
C ALA A 33 2.29 4.43 9.07
N PHE A 34 3.18 4.77 8.15
CA PHE A 34 3.08 4.28 6.77
C PHE A 34 3.11 2.74 6.72
N LYS A 35 2.28 2.17 5.91
CA LYS A 35 2.26 0.73 5.62
C LYS A 35 2.68 0.50 4.19
N SER A 36 3.81 -0.20 4.02
CA SER A 36 4.33 -0.50 2.69
C SER A 36 3.35 -1.35 1.89
N ASN A 37 3.30 -1.11 0.60
CA ASN A 37 2.48 -1.86 -0.34
C ASN A 37 3.31 -2.88 -1.11
N ARG A 38 2.75 -4.05 -1.32
CA ARG A 38 3.32 -5.09 -2.17
C ARG A 38 2.53 -5.19 -3.46
N PRO A 39 3.18 -5.11 -4.64
CA PRO A 39 2.51 -5.32 -5.90
C PRO A 39 2.14 -6.80 -6.06
N SER A 40 0.96 -7.06 -6.63
CA SER A 40 0.47 -8.39 -6.97
C SER A 40 0.26 -8.50 -8.46
N PHE A 41 0.59 -9.65 -9.03
CA PHE A 41 0.53 -9.93 -10.44
C PHE A 41 -0.35 -11.15 -10.71
N ALA A 42 -1.04 -11.13 -11.84
CA ALA A 42 -1.81 -12.27 -12.33
C ALA A 42 -1.33 -12.69 -13.71
N ASN A 43 -1.34 -13.98 -13.95
CA ASN A 43 -1.12 -14.52 -15.29
C ASN A 43 -2.37 -14.28 -16.14
N ILE A 44 -2.19 -13.74 -17.36
CA ILE A 44 -3.29 -13.65 -18.32
C ILE A 44 -3.58 -15.07 -18.83
N LEU A 45 -4.87 -15.43 -18.78
CA LEU A 45 -5.33 -16.77 -19.14
C LEU A 45 -4.73 -17.21 -20.49
N SER A 46 -4.02 -18.34 -20.46
CA SER A 46 -3.41 -18.95 -21.65
C SER A 46 -4.48 -19.43 -22.61
N GLN A 47 -4.22 -19.33 -23.90
CA GLN A 47 -5.07 -19.88 -24.94
C GLN A 47 -4.55 -21.25 -25.34
N SER A 48 -5.39 -22.28 -25.18
CA SER A 48 -5.10 -23.62 -25.71
C SER A 48 -5.24 -23.61 -27.23
N LEU A 49 -4.14 -23.90 -27.92
CA LEU A 49 -4.14 -24.16 -29.35
C LEU A 49 -4.44 -25.62 -29.61
N ALA A 50 -5.66 -25.91 -30.06
CA ALA A 50 -6.18 -27.25 -30.39
C ALA A 50 -6.45 -28.16 -29.15
N GLY A 51 -7.66 -28.22 -28.71
CA GLY A 51 -8.49 -29.27 -28.08
C GLY A 51 -7.87 -30.40 -27.25
N THR A 52 -6.57 -30.49 -27.06
CA THR A 52 -5.90 -31.54 -26.32
C THR A 52 -4.76 -30.95 -25.48
N GLY A 53 -5.03 -30.71 -24.28
CA GLY A 53 -4.40 -30.33 -23.03
C GLY A 53 -2.88 -30.16 -22.84
N SER A 54 -2.03 -30.00 -23.81
CA SER A 54 -0.57 -29.96 -23.58
C SER A 54 0.19 -28.79 -24.21
N ASN A 55 -0.43 -27.89 -24.96
CA ASN A 55 0.26 -26.75 -25.56
C ASN A 55 -0.46 -25.44 -25.20
N GLU A 56 -0.26 -24.98 -23.98
CA GLU A 56 -0.70 -23.67 -23.54
C GLU A 56 0.39 -22.63 -23.84
N ILE A 57 0.05 -21.62 -24.64
CA ILE A 57 0.92 -20.46 -24.84
C ILE A 57 0.49 -19.34 -23.90
N GLY A 58 1.39 -18.94 -23.01
CA GLY A 58 1.17 -17.80 -22.10
C GLY A 58 0.95 -16.51 -22.89
N ARG A 59 0.00 -15.69 -22.43
CA ARG A 59 -0.36 -14.39 -23.06
C ARG A 59 0.25 -13.20 -22.32
N GLY A 60 1.11 -13.45 -21.33
CA GLY A 60 1.77 -12.43 -20.54
C GLY A 60 1.21 -12.29 -19.13
N VAL A 61 1.43 -11.14 -18.51
CA VAL A 61 1.13 -10.84 -17.13
C VAL A 61 0.34 -9.55 -17.01
N GLU A 62 -0.52 -9.49 -16.03
CA GLU A 62 -1.30 -8.30 -15.66
C GLU A 62 -1.02 -7.88 -14.23
N PHE A 63 -1.05 -6.57 -13.99
CA PHE A 63 -0.99 -6.01 -12.64
C PHE A 63 -2.35 -6.17 -11.97
N TRP A 64 -2.41 -7.00 -10.93
CA TRP A 64 -3.65 -7.29 -10.20
C TRP A 64 -4.01 -6.19 -9.19
N GLY A 65 -3.00 -5.55 -8.60
CA GLY A 65 -3.19 -4.49 -7.61
C GLY A 65 -2.07 -4.43 -6.59
N THR A 66 -2.30 -3.68 -5.54
CA THR A 66 -1.39 -3.57 -4.38
C THR A 66 -2.06 -4.09 -3.12
N THR A 67 -1.29 -4.75 -2.28
CA THR A 67 -1.75 -5.24 -0.98
C THR A 67 -0.91 -4.58 0.11
N PRO A 68 -1.53 -3.86 1.07
CA PRO A 68 -0.81 -3.27 2.18
C PRO A 68 -0.29 -4.36 3.13
N LEU A 69 0.93 -4.17 3.62
CA LEU A 69 1.55 -5.03 4.62
C LEU A 69 1.29 -4.46 6.01
N TRP A 70 0.50 -5.13 6.80
CA TRP A 70 0.07 -4.70 8.14
C TRP A 70 1.04 -5.09 9.26
N SER A 71 2.27 -5.47 8.94
CA SER A 71 3.27 -5.77 9.95
C SER A 71 3.52 -4.58 10.87
N GLN A 72 3.77 -4.87 12.16
CA GLN A 72 4.15 -3.86 13.14
C GLN A 72 5.55 -3.35 12.82
N GLY A 73 5.70 -2.02 12.71
CA GLY A 73 7.00 -1.36 12.61
C GLY A 73 7.67 -1.21 13.99
N SER A 74 8.91 -0.72 14.00
CA SER A 74 9.59 -0.33 15.24
C SER A 74 8.89 0.88 15.85
N VAL A 75 8.79 0.87 17.18
CA VAL A 75 8.33 2.04 17.94
C VAL A 75 9.56 2.87 18.29
N GLU A 76 9.51 4.14 17.94
CA GLU A 76 10.56 5.12 18.24
C GLU A 76 10.14 6.01 19.42
N ASN A 77 11.09 6.31 20.31
CA ASN A 77 10.84 7.23 21.39
C ASN A 77 11.13 8.66 20.93
N THR A 78 10.14 9.52 21.07
CA THR A 78 10.24 10.94 20.78
C THR A 78 10.34 11.78 22.05
N ALA A 79 10.71 13.05 21.93
CA ALA A 79 10.74 13.99 23.05
C ALA A 79 9.37 14.66 23.30
N SER A 80 8.39 14.42 22.43
CA SER A 80 7.05 15.00 22.53
C SER A 80 6.17 14.16 23.47
N PRO A 81 5.57 14.72 24.50
CA PRO A 81 4.72 13.99 25.45
C PRO A 81 3.35 13.59 24.86
N THR A 82 2.98 14.14 23.70
CA THR A 82 1.70 13.89 23.02
C THR A 82 1.79 12.82 21.96
N ASP A 83 3.00 12.39 21.60
CA ASP A 83 3.20 11.32 20.63
C ASP A 83 2.80 9.97 21.23
N MET A 84 1.98 9.24 20.50
CA MET A 84 1.45 7.95 20.95
C MET A 84 1.65 6.89 19.89
N ALA A 85 1.97 5.67 20.30
CA ALA A 85 2.08 4.52 19.42
C ALA A 85 1.21 3.37 19.90
N ILE A 86 0.50 2.73 18.97
CA ILE A 86 -0.25 1.50 19.27
C ILE A 86 0.67 0.29 19.05
N ASN A 87 0.91 -0.48 20.08
CA ASN A 87 1.59 -1.76 19.98
C ASN A 87 0.53 -2.88 19.86
N GLY A 88 0.51 -3.56 18.73
CA GLY A 88 -0.47 -4.59 18.44
C GLY A 88 -1.56 -4.15 17.44
N ALA A 89 -2.74 -4.76 17.51
CA ALA A 89 -3.87 -4.45 16.63
C ALA A 89 -4.69 -3.27 17.16
N GLY A 90 -5.14 -2.38 16.29
CA GLY A 90 -6.00 -1.24 16.61
C GLY A 90 -5.70 0.00 15.78
N PHE A 91 -6.53 1.02 15.91
CA PHE A 91 -6.39 2.31 15.25
C PHE A 91 -6.79 3.40 16.24
N PHE A 92 -6.24 4.58 16.09
CA PHE A 92 -6.79 5.78 16.69
C PHE A 92 -8.04 6.18 15.92
N VAL A 93 -9.06 6.61 16.65
CA VAL A 93 -10.30 7.12 16.07
C VAL A 93 -10.25 8.63 16.16
N LEU A 94 -10.25 9.30 15.02
CA LEU A 94 -10.33 10.74 14.90
C LEU A 94 -11.77 11.12 14.54
N ARG A 95 -12.20 12.28 14.98
CA ARG A 95 -13.54 12.78 14.71
C ARG A 95 -13.46 14.20 14.18
N ASP A 96 -14.07 14.42 13.01
CA ASP A 96 -14.20 15.73 12.41
C ASP A 96 -15.35 16.55 13.07
N ASN A 97 -15.34 17.86 12.89
CA ASN A 97 -16.40 18.78 13.33
C ASN A 97 -17.78 18.40 12.76
N ALA A 98 -17.82 17.70 11.62
CA ALA A 98 -19.03 17.11 11.03
C ALA A 98 -19.44 15.78 11.67
N ASN A 99 -18.76 15.33 12.74
CA ASN A 99 -18.96 14.05 13.43
C ASN A 99 -18.70 12.81 12.56
N SER A 100 -17.86 12.96 11.51
CA SER A 100 -17.35 11.83 10.73
C SER A 100 -16.16 11.20 11.43
N GLU A 101 -16.10 9.87 11.44
CA GLU A 101 -15.02 9.11 12.08
C GLU A 101 -13.97 8.69 11.05
N PHE A 102 -12.71 8.93 11.38
CA PHE A 102 -11.53 8.51 10.61
C PHE A 102 -10.65 7.63 11.46
N TYR A 103 -9.98 6.68 10.85
CA TYR A 103 -9.11 5.74 11.54
C TYR A 103 -7.67 5.93 11.07
N THR A 104 -6.75 6.13 12.02
CA THR A 104 -5.32 6.30 11.73
C THR A 104 -4.46 5.46 12.67
N ARG A 105 -3.24 5.19 12.25
CA ARG A 105 -2.17 4.65 13.08
C ARG A 105 -1.11 5.70 13.41
N ALA A 106 -1.14 6.85 12.75
CA ALA A 106 -0.27 7.98 13.07
C ALA A 106 -0.64 8.51 14.45
N GLY A 107 0.34 8.64 15.32
CA GLY A 107 0.14 9.05 16.70
C GLY A 107 0.87 10.35 17.04
N ASP A 108 1.20 11.14 16.05
CA ASP A 108 1.80 12.47 16.14
C ASP A 108 0.72 13.52 16.43
N PHE A 109 0.27 13.59 17.67
CA PHE A 109 -0.78 14.50 18.11
C PHE A 109 -0.22 15.76 18.78
N THR A 110 -0.95 16.86 18.63
CA THR A 110 -0.67 18.13 19.29
C THR A 110 -1.93 18.69 19.94
N PHE A 111 -1.78 19.52 20.98
CA PHE A 111 -2.93 20.23 21.56
C PHE A 111 -3.23 21.49 20.75
N ASP A 112 -4.50 21.66 20.38
CA ASP A 112 -5.02 22.90 19.82
C ASP A 112 -5.25 23.94 20.91
N ARG A 113 -5.56 25.19 20.51
CA ARG A 113 -5.85 26.32 21.43
C ARG A 113 -7.01 26.06 22.37
N ASP A 114 -7.96 25.25 21.95
CA ASP A 114 -9.15 24.85 22.71
C ASP A 114 -8.89 23.63 23.62
N GLY A 115 -7.67 23.08 23.60
CA GLY A 115 -7.25 21.97 24.45
C GLY A 115 -7.63 20.58 23.92
N TYR A 116 -8.07 20.48 22.67
CA TYR A 116 -8.30 19.21 21.99
C TYR A 116 -7.00 18.64 21.45
N LEU A 117 -6.91 17.31 21.47
CA LEU A 117 -5.80 16.59 20.88
C LEU A 117 -6.11 16.40 19.38
N VAL A 118 -5.31 16.99 18.52
CA VAL A 118 -5.51 16.98 17.07
C VAL A 118 -4.29 16.41 16.36
N ASN A 119 -4.52 15.79 15.19
CA ASN A 119 -3.45 15.36 14.31
C ASN A 119 -2.93 16.56 13.47
N PRO A 120 -1.86 16.43 12.67
CA PRO A 120 -1.35 17.49 11.80
C PRO A 120 -2.35 18.01 10.78
N ASP A 121 -3.37 17.25 10.44
CA ASP A 121 -4.46 17.64 9.53
C ASP A 121 -5.57 18.43 10.22
N GLY A 122 -5.52 18.55 11.55
CA GLY A 122 -6.50 19.28 12.36
C GLY A 122 -7.77 18.50 12.74
N LEU A 123 -7.70 17.16 12.73
CA LEU A 123 -8.77 16.24 13.12
C LEU A 123 -8.58 15.75 14.54
#